data_3cad454259a2947f2d323b8dc5244db3
#
_entry.id   3cad454259a2947f2d323b8dc5244db3
#
_cell.length_a   1.000
_cell.length_b   1.000
_cell.length_c   1.000
_cell.angle_alpha   90.00
_cell.angle_beta   90.00
_cell.angle_gamma   90.00
#
_symmetry.space_group_name_H-M   'P 1'
#
loop_
_entity.id
_entity.type
_entity.pdbx_description
1 polymer ?
#
loop_
_entity_poly.entity_id
_entity_poly.type
_entity_poly.pdbx_seq_one_letter_code
_entity_poly.pdbx_strand_id
1 'polypeptide(L)'
;TMKFLLNSINKFKNRNSKINRASINYRDSKHLGVLYNYIDENKQKALNDFSKKLKSDGKRVDFLPLISKKNADNRYFKTFKDEEINFLGKWSNSNVNLFIYQQYDFIIYPDLNLSKEMENILIRSHAKCRVFFIHNRLNLLSF
;
A
#
# COMPACT_ATOMS: atom_id res chain seq x y z
N THR A 1 3.00 13.19 -18.73
CA THR A 1 2.21 14.36 -18.34
C THR A 1 1.64 14.21 -16.95
N MET A 2 0.52 13.49 -16.75
CA MET A 2 -0.06 13.30 -15.40
C MET A 2 0.87 12.54 -14.48
N LYS A 3 1.56 11.50 -14.96
CA LYS A 3 2.55 10.76 -14.18
C LYS A 3 3.76 11.62 -13.79
N PHE A 4 4.18 12.53 -14.66
CA PHE A 4 5.26 13.45 -14.34
C PHE A 4 4.87 14.42 -13.21
N LEU A 5 3.68 14.99 -13.27
CA LEU A 5 3.16 15.84 -12.22
C LEU A 5 3.03 15.10 -10.90
N LEU A 6 2.50 13.89 -10.94
CA LEU A 6 2.37 13.04 -9.76
C LEU A 6 3.73 12.69 -9.15
N ASN A 7 4.72 12.41 -9.97
CA ASN A 7 6.08 12.17 -9.51
C ASN A 7 6.66 13.39 -8.77
N SER A 8 6.46 14.58 -9.31
CA SER A 8 6.91 15.82 -8.67
C SER A 8 6.20 16.07 -7.35
N ILE A 9 4.89 15.83 -7.30
CA ILE A 9 4.10 15.94 -6.08
C ILE A 9 4.55 14.92 -5.03
N ASN A 10 4.81 13.69 -5.44
CA ASN A 10 5.30 12.65 -4.55
C ASN A 10 6.65 13.03 -3.94
N LYS A 11 7.58 13.54 -4.73
CA LYS A 11 8.87 14.02 -4.24
C LYS A 11 8.69 15.17 -3.24
N PHE A 12 7.83 16.12 -3.54
CA PHE A 12 7.54 17.23 -2.64
C PHE A 12 6.93 16.74 -1.32
N LYS A 13 5.93 15.89 -1.38
CA LYS A 13 5.28 15.34 -0.19
C LYS A 13 6.25 14.53 0.67
N ASN A 14 7.10 13.74 0.04
CA ASN A 14 8.11 12.96 0.77
C ASN A 14 9.11 13.85 1.51
N ARG A 15 9.62 14.89 0.84
CA ARG A 15 10.55 15.86 1.43
C ARG A 15 9.95 16.64 2.59
N ASN A 16 8.67 16.93 2.54
CA ASN A 16 7.95 17.75 3.54
C ASN A 16 7.09 16.92 4.48
N SER A 17 7.26 15.61 4.48
CA SER A 17 6.50 14.73 5.35
C SER A 17 6.84 14.95 6.82
N LYS A 18 5.82 15.16 7.64
CA LYS A 18 5.93 15.23 9.10
C LYS A 18 5.58 13.90 9.77
N ILE A 19 5.41 12.85 8.99
CA ILE A 19 5.04 11.52 9.49
C ILE A 19 6.26 10.91 10.16
N ASN A 20 6.12 10.53 11.42
CA ASN A 20 7.16 9.84 12.16
C ASN A 20 7.21 8.37 11.71
N ARG A 21 8.33 8.00 11.08
CA ARG A 21 8.62 6.61 10.73
C ARG A 21 9.51 6.00 11.80
N ALA A 22 9.31 4.74 12.10
CA ALA A 22 10.11 4.02 13.08
C ALA A 22 10.22 2.55 12.67
N SER A 23 11.37 1.94 12.95
CA SER A 23 11.49 0.49 12.88
C SER A 23 10.73 -0.12 14.06
N ILE A 24 9.96 -1.18 13.78
CA ILE A 24 9.24 -1.93 14.80
C ILE A 24 9.50 -3.41 14.56
N ASN A 25 9.67 -4.18 15.63
CA ASN A 25 9.80 -5.62 15.54
C ASN A 25 8.48 -6.25 15.13
N TYR A 26 8.55 -7.29 14.30
CA TYR A 26 7.37 -8.05 13.92
C TYR A 26 6.59 -8.54 15.14
N ARG A 27 7.30 -9.01 16.17
CA ARG A 27 6.68 -9.47 17.42
C ARG A 27 5.77 -8.41 18.06
N ASP A 28 6.21 -7.17 18.05
CA ASP A 28 5.50 -6.05 18.68
C ASP A 28 4.47 -5.40 17.76
N SER A 29 4.45 -5.76 16.49
CA SER A 29 3.49 -5.24 15.53
C SER A 29 2.09 -5.84 15.77
N LYS A 30 1.07 -5.02 15.59
CA LYS A 30 -0.33 -5.44 15.83
C LYS A 30 -1.20 -5.28 14.60
N HIS A 31 -0.97 -4.24 13.81
CA HIS A 31 -1.83 -3.88 12.69
C HIS A 31 -0.99 -3.69 11.42
N LEU A 32 -1.27 -4.48 10.41
CA LEU A 32 -0.58 -4.47 9.14
C LEU A 32 -1.53 -4.12 8.00
N GLY A 33 -1.03 -3.35 7.04
CA GLY A 33 -1.70 -3.09 5.78
C GLY A 33 -0.96 -3.79 4.64
N VAL A 34 -1.68 -4.31 3.68
CA VAL A 34 -1.12 -4.91 2.46
C VAL A 34 -1.67 -4.16 1.26
N LEU A 35 -0.79 -3.45 0.57
CA LEU A 35 -1.08 -2.69 -0.64
C LEU A 35 -0.51 -3.43 -1.83
N TYR A 36 -1.32 -3.79 -2.81
CA TYR A 36 -0.87 -4.63 -3.92
C TYR A 36 -1.70 -4.42 -5.19
N ASN A 37 -1.15 -4.87 -6.31
CA ASN A 37 -1.87 -4.96 -7.58
C ASN A 37 -2.59 -6.30 -7.66
N TYR A 38 -3.91 -6.26 -7.87
CA TYR A 38 -4.67 -7.47 -8.13
C TYR A 38 -4.36 -7.97 -9.55
N ILE A 39 -3.93 -9.19 -9.67
CA ILE A 39 -3.60 -9.81 -10.97
C ILE A 39 -4.60 -10.94 -11.28
N ASP A 40 -4.71 -11.91 -10.39
CA ASP A 40 -5.57 -13.08 -10.55
C ASP A 40 -5.93 -13.70 -9.18
N GLU A 41 -6.77 -14.73 -9.23
CA GLU A 41 -7.20 -15.46 -8.04
C GLU A 41 -6.07 -16.22 -7.35
N ASN A 42 -5.05 -16.66 -8.09
CA ASN A 42 -3.90 -17.37 -7.52
C ASN A 42 -3.10 -16.44 -6.60
N LYS A 43 -2.84 -15.22 -7.07
CA LYS A 43 -2.18 -14.19 -6.24
C LYS A 43 -3.02 -13.85 -5.02
N GLN A 44 -4.31 -13.68 -5.20
CA GLN A 44 -5.22 -13.37 -4.09
C GLN A 44 -5.25 -14.49 -3.07
N LYS A 45 -5.26 -15.74 -3.51
CA LYS A 45 -5.20 -16.90 -2.62
C LYS A 45 -3.90 -16.92 -1.82
N ALA A 46 -2.77 -16.68 -2.47
CA ALA A 46 -1.48 -16.60 -1.79
C ALA A 46 -1.45 -15.52 -0.72
N LEU A 47 -2.01 -14.35 -1.02
CA LEU A 47 -2.12 -13.24 -0.05
C LEU A 47 -3.10 -13.57 1.08
N ASN A 48 -4.19 -14.26 0.79
CA ASN A 48 -5.13 -14.71 1.81
C ASN A 48 -4.48 -15.72 2.76
N ASP A 49 -3.70 -16.66 2.25
CA ASP A 49 -2.96 -17.63 3.06
C ASP A 49 -1.92 -16.93 3.93
N PHE A 50 -1.21 -15.95 3.38
CA PHE A 50 -0.29 -15.10 4.13
C PHE A 50 -1.02 -14.34 5.25
N SER A 51 -2.18 -13.77 4.95
CA SER A 51 -3.01 -13.07 5.94
C SER A 51 -3.46 -13.99 7.07
N LYS A 52 -3.85 -15.23 6.74
CA LYS A 52 -4.22 -16.22 7.76
C LYS A 52 -3.07 -16.50 8.73
N LYS A 53 -1.86 -16.62 8.20
CA LYS A 53 -0.66 -16.80 9.01
C LYS A 53 -0.43 -15.61 9.94
N LEU A 54 -0.55 -14.39 9.43
CA LEU A 54 -0.41 -13.17 10.23
C LEU A 54 -1.49 -13.10 11.33
N LYS A 55 -2.72 -13.44 11.00
CA LYS A 55 -3.83 -13.47 11.96
C LYS A 55 -3.63 -14.54 13.03
N SER A 56 -3.06 -15.70 12.69
CA SER A 56 -2.71 -16.72 13.67
C SER A 56 -1.64 -16.25 14.65
N ASP A 57 -0.80 -15.31 14.25
CA ASP A 57 0.19 -14.63 15.11
C ASP A 57 -0.43 -13.47 15.91
N GLY A 58 -1.75 -13.32 15.89
CA GLY A 58 -2.46 -12.27 16.61
C GLY A 58 -2.47 -10.91 15.92
N LYS A 59 -2.13 -10.84 14.64
CA LYS A 59 -2.08 -9.60 13.88
C LYS A 59 -3.45 -9.27 13.24
N ARG A 60 -3.75 -7.99 13.15
CA ARG A 60 -4.84 -7.48 12.32
C ARG A 60 -4.27 -7.08 10.96
N VAL A 61 -4.95 -7.48 9.89
CA VAL A 61 -4.47 -7.25 8.51
C VAL A 61 -5.58 -6.63 7.68
N ASP A 62 -5.27 -5.52 7.03
CA ASP A 62 -6.16 -4.87 6.06
C ASP A 62 -5.55 -4.95 4.66
N PHE A 63 -6.34 -5.27 3.67
CA PHE A 63 -5.93 -5.33 2.27
C PHE A 63 -6.45 -4.12 1.49
N LEU A 64 -5.63 -3.59 0.59
CA LEU A 64 -6.03 -2.58 -0.38
C LEU A 64 -5.50 -2.95 -1.77
N PRO A 65 -6.27 -3.66 -2.59
CA PRO A 65 -5.87 -4.03 -3.95
C PRO A 65 -6.17 -2.93 -4.96
N LEU A 66 -5.18 -2.63 -5.81
CA LEU A 66 -5.39 -1.87 -7.04
C LEU A 66 -5.92 -2.80 -8.11
N ILE A 67 -7.07 -2.45 -8.66
CA ILE A 67 -7.69 -3.22 -9.75
C ILE A 67 -7.56 -2.46 -11.06
N SER A 68 -7.04 -3.13 -12.08
CA SER A 68 -7.03 -2.60 -13.45
C SER A 68 -8.44 -2.61 -14.05
N LYS A 69 -8.64 -1.81 -15.10
CA LYS A 69 -9.92 -1.79 -15.83
C LYS A 69 -10.36 -3.18 -16.32
N LYS A 70 -9.41 -4.05 -16.65
CA LYS A 70 -9.68 -5.43 -17.11
C LYS A 70 -10.31 -6.31 -16.02
N ASN A 71 -10.07 -5.99 -14.76
CA ASN A 71 -10.52 -6.78 -13.61
C ASN A 71 -11.55 -6.02 -12.76
N ALA A 72 -12.21 -5.01 -13.33
CA ALA A 72 -13.09 -4.10 -12.60
C ALA A 72 -14.34 -4.76 -12.01
N ASP A 73 -14.71 -5.95 -12.44
CA ASP A 73 -15.93 -6.65 -12.00
C ASP A 73 -15.74 -7.45 -10.71
N ASN A 74 -14.53 -7.46 -10.15
CA ASN A 74 -14.28 -8.18 -8.91
C ASN A 74 -14.74 -7.35 -7.70
N ARG A 75 -15.91 -7.70 -7.16
CA ARG A 75 -16.58 -6.93 -6.10
C ARG A 75 -16.28 -7.40 -4.68
N TYR A 76 -15.37 -8.36 -4.52
CA TYR A 76 -15.13 -9.02 -3.22
C TYR A 76 -14.24 -8.23 -2.28
N PHE A 77 -13.60 -7.15 -2.73
CA PHE A 77 -12.63 -6.39 -1.95
C PHE A 77 -12.92 -4.91 -1.93
N LYS A 78 -12.45 -4.25 -0.89
CA LYS A 78 -12.30 -2.79 -0.88
C LYS A 78 -11.17 -2.45 -1.85
N THR A 79 -11.51 -2.16 -3.09
CA THR A 79 -10.57 -1.95 -4.18
C THR A 79 -10.43 -0.48 -4.54
N PHE A 80 -9.42 -0.16 -5.29
CA PHE A 80 -9.26 1.17 -5.88
C PHE A 80 -8.68 1.06 -7.29
N LYS A 81 -8.75 2.17 -8.04
CA LYS A 81 -8.24 2.29 -9.39
C LYS A 81 -7.25 3.44 -9.47
N ASP A 82 -6.24 3.33 -10.34
CA ASP A 82 -5.23 4.36 -10.52
C ASP A 82 -5.79 5.69 -11.06
N GLU A 83 -6.92 5.67 -11.73
CA GLU A 83 -7.60 6.87 -12.23
C GLU A 83 -8.36 7.67 -11.14
N GLU A 84 -8.45 7.16 -9.93
CA GLU A 84 -9.12 7.81 -8.81
C GLU A 84 -8.22 8.81 -8.07
N ILE A 85 -7.01 9.03 -8.54
CA ILE A 85 -6.11 10.07 -8.05
C ILE A 85 -6.13 11.26 -9.01
N ASN A 86 -6.21 12.47 -8.46
CA ASN A 86 -6.13 13.69 -9.27
C ASN A 86 -4.68 14.16 -9.44
N PHE A 87 -4.48 15.19 -10.25
CA PHE A 87 -3.15 15.74 -10.52
C PHE A 87 -2.50 16.41 -9.29
N LEU A 88 -3.28 16.71 -8.25
CA LEU A 88 -2.76 17.21 -6.97
C LEU A 88 -2.38 16.09 -6.00
N GLY A 89 -2.49 14.84 -6.43
CA GLY A 89 -2.16 13.68 -5.60
C GLY A 89 -3.21 13.35 -4.55
N LYS A 90 -4.45 13.79 -4.75
CA LYS A 90 -5.57 13.50 -3.85
C LYS A 90 -6.44 12.38 -4.43
N TRP A 91 -6.86 11.48 -3.56
CA TRP A 91 -7.68 10.33 -3.92
C TRP A 91 -9.17 10.61 -3.70
N SER A 92 -9.99 10.23 -4.67
CA SER A 92 -11.45 10.27 -4.53
C SER A 92 -12.01 9.04 -3.82
N ASN A 93 -11.27 7.94 -3.81
CA ASN A 93 -11.70 6.69 -3.19
C ASN A 93 -11.55 6.74 -1.66
N SER A 94 -12.65 6.57 -0.93
CA SER A 94 -12.66 6.61 0.53
C SER A 94 -11.85 5.49 1.17
N ASN A 95 -11.78 4.31 0.55
CA ASN A 95 -10.98 3.20 1.06
C ASN A 95 -9.49 3.51 1.02
N VAL A 96 -9.04 4.21 -0.02
CA VAL A 96 -7.65 4.68 -0.13
C VAL A 96 -7.34 5.68 0.98
N ASN A 97 -8.23 6.64 1.21
CA ASN A 97 -8.05 7.66 2.24
C ASN A 97 -8.03 7.03 3.64
N LEU A 98 -8.91 6.08 3.93
CA LEU A 98 -8.89 5.35 5.20
C LEU A 98 -7.58 4.58 5.39
N PHE A 99 -7.09 3.94 4.33
CA PHE A 99 -5.82 3.21 4.36
C PHE A 99 -4.64 4.15 4.62
N ILE A 100 -4.61 5.32 3.98
CA ILE A 100 -3.57 6.33 4.17
C ILE A 100 -3.53 6.82 5.62
N TYR A 101 -4.69 7.12 6.22
CA TYR A 101 -4.76 7.67 7.57
C TYR A 101 -4.64 6.62 8.67
N GLN A 102 -4.76 5.35 8.35
CA GLN A 102 -4.62 4.29 9.34
C GLN A 102 -3.17 4.19 9.84
N GLN A 103 -2.99 4.12 11.14
CA GLN A 103 -1.67 3.99 11.76
C GLN A 103 -1.21 2.54 11.80
N TYR A 104 -0.83 2.01 10.63
CA TYR A 104 -0.26 0.66 10.55
C TYR A 104 1.13 0.61 11.18
N ASP A 105 1.44 -0.50 11.81
CA ASP A 105 2.82 -0.79 12.22
C ASP A 105 3.68 -1.07 10.98
N PHE A 106 3.15 -1.87 10.06
CA PHE A 106 3.76 -2.12 8.75
C PHE A 106 2.74 -1.95 7.63
N ILE A 107 3.19 -1.38 6.51
CA ILE A 107 2.57 -1.58 5.21
C ILE A 107 3.50 -2.45 4.38
N ILE A 108 2.96 -3.54 3.85
CA ILE A 108 3.67 -4.47 2.98
C ILE A 108 3.23 -4.22 1.54
N TYR A 109 4.19 -4.01 0.66
CA TYR A 109 3.98 -3.92 -0.78
C TYR A 109 4.71 -5.09 -1.46
N PRO A 110 4.00 -6.17 -1.82
CA PRO A 110 4.63 -7.41 -2.28
C PRO A 110 4.99 -7.42 -3.76
N ASP A 111 4.63 -6.38 -4.50
CA ASP A 111 4.87 -6.32 -5.95
C ASP A 111 6.24 -5.74 -6.26
N LEU A 112 6.86 -6.22 -7.37
CA LEU A 112 8.19 -5.81 -7.77
C LEU A 112 8.21 -4.41 -8.39
N ASN A 113 7.12 -3.99 -9.03
CA ASN A 113 7.02 -2.71 -9.70
C ASN A 113 6.17 -1.75 -8.88
N LEU A 114 6.73 -0.59 -8.58
CA LEU A 114 6.05 0.46 -7.84
C LEU A 114 5.58 1.55 -8.81
N SER A 115 4.27 1.65 -9.02
CA SER A 115 3.69 2.74 -9.79
C SER A 115 3.72 4.05 -8.99
N LYS A 116 3.60 5.18 -9.68
CA LYS A 116 3.56 6.50 -9.02
C LYS A 116 2.32 6.66 -8.14
N GLU A 117 1.23 6.04 -8.51
CA GLU A 117 -0.01 6.01 -7.74
C GLU A 117 0.18 5.25 -6.43
N MET A 118 0.81 4.07 -6.47
CA MET A 118 1.15 3.28 -5.28
C MET A 118 2.17 3.99 -4.40
N GLU A 119 3.18 4.60 -5.02
CA GLU A 119 4.18 5.41 -4.31
C GLU A 119 3.52 6.55 -3.53
N ASN A 120 2.53 7.22 -4.13
CA ASN A 120 1.78 8.29 -3.48
C ASN A 120 1.09 7.79 -2.20
N ILE A 121 0.44 6.62 -2.25
CA ILE A 121 -0.21 6.03 -1.07
C ILE A 121 0.82 5.75 0.01
N LEU A 122 1.94 5.13 -0.35
CA LEU A 122 2.99 4.77 0.61
C LEU A 122 3.64 5.99 1.26
N ILE A 123 3.87 7.05 0.50
CA ILE A 123 4.44 8.30 1.00
C ILE A 123 3.48 8.99 1.97
N ARG A 124 2.20 9.04 1.62
CA ARG A 124 1.17 9.73 2.42
C ARG A 124 0.70 8.91 3.61
N SER A 125 0.92 7.62 3.60
CA SER A 125 0.50 6.71 4.67
C SER A 125 1.06 7.11 6.03
N HIS A 126 0.28 6.94 7.08
CA HIS A 126 0.67 7.14 8.47
C HIS A 126 1.30 5.90 9.11
N ALA A 127 1.65 4.89 8.32
CA ALA A 127 2.33 3.70 8.80
C ALA A 127 3.69 4.01 9.39
N LYS A 128 4.09 3.29 10.44
CA LYS A 128 5.41 3.43 11.06
C LYS A 128 6.51 2.94 10.13
N CYS A 129 6.30 1.82 9.45
CA CYS A 129 7.27 1.20 8.57
C CYS A 129 6.62 0.75 7.26
N ARG A 130 7.39 0.83 6.18
CA ARG A 130 6.98 0.37 4.84
C ARG A 130 7.95 -0.69 4.37
N VAL A 131 7.42 -1.81 3.91
CA VAL A 131 8.19 -2.99 3.54
C VAL A 131 7.96 -3.30 2.06
N PHE A 132 9.05 -3.39 1.31
CA PHE A 132 9.04 -3.69 -0.12
C PHE A 132 9.83 -4.95 -0.43
N PHE A 133 9.48 -5.60 -1.52
CA PHE A 133 10.30 -6.66 -2.10
C PHE A 133 11.07 -6.08 -3.30
N ILE A 134 12.39 -6.07 -3.22
CA ILE A 134 13.26 -5.73 -4.35
C ILE A 134 14.16 -6.93 -4.63
N HIS A 135 14.14 -7.44 -5.87
CA HIS A 135 14.95 -8.58 -6.30
C HIS A 135 14.83 -9.79 -5.35
N ASN A 136 13.62 -10.16 -5.00
CA ASN A 136 13.31 -11.27 -4.07
C ASN A 136 13.88 -11.11 -2.66
N ARG A 137 14.31 -9.93 -2.28
CA ARG A 137 14.73 -9.61 -0.92
C ARG A 137 13.75 -8.64 -0.27
N LEU A 138 13.52 -8.87 1.01
CA LEU A 138 12.73 -7.96 1.83
C LEU A 138 13.58 -6.75 2.17
N ASN A 139 13.21 -5.58 1.70
CA ASN A 139 13.89 -4.34 2.02
C ASN A 139 12.97 -3.38 2.77
N LEU A 140 13.52 -2.82 3.83
CA LEU A 140 12.92 -1.68 4.51
C LEU A 140 13.38 -0.43 3.78
N LEU A 141 12.42 0.26 3.14
CA LEU A 141 12.72 1.52 2.47
C LEU A 141 12.20 2.67 3.31
N SER A 142 13.11 3.55 3.68
CA SER A 142 12.77 4.90 4.11
C SER A 142 12.88 5.81 2.89
N PHE A 143 11.77 6.35 2.47
CA PHE A 143 11.84 7.39 1.44
C PHE A 143 12.36 8.68 2.07
#